data_ef62c6c2007a7f10612999bd2dd07e73
#
_entry.id   ef62c6c2007a7f10612999bd2dd07e73
#
_cell.length_a   1.000
_cell.length_b   1.000
_cell.length_c   1.000
_cell.angle_alpha   90.00
_cell.angle_beta   90.00
_cell.angle_gamma   90.00
#
_symmetry.space_group_name_H-M   'P 1'
#
loop_
_entity.id
_entity.type
_entity.pdbx_description
1 polymer ?
#
loop_
_entity_poly.entity_id
_entity_poly.type
_entity_poly.pdbx_seq_one_letter_code
_entity_poly.pdbx_strand_id
1 'polypeptide(L)'
;VVKVYDANVLSKWVFQDGGIEIALSTLGFSDEYKQKTEIVGPNDKVRREKLTRIEQSILRYVEGLDTQYVDDLHEACILSRGLGESRTTIEGLFQRAIRECNKHGSQQQLYNIVYDHAWTSFFWFDDVDATYNDYLVLKSLIEEHCNVTRIEKATNLLTNLINAARGEFFDSKLLIPEFQYIKDLQKKLDDNPDKRSSALYLAIYIQEQKLIDCLIHNKPFEEELLAIKPLLLESAAHLEISIESHFRVIEMLSGFIEDNEQFEELI
;
A
#
# COMPACT_ATOMS: atom_id res chain seq x y z
N VAL A 1 4.08 5.83 27.63
CA VAL A 1 4.20 7.00 26.75
C VAL A 1 2.88 7.14 26.02
N VAL A 2 2.06 8.13 26.40
CA VAL A 2 0.79 8.43 25.72
C VAL A 2 1.16 9.17 24.44
N LYS A 3 1.01 8.52 23.27
CA LYS A 3 1.11 9.22 21.99
C LYS A 3 -0.16 10.07 21.83
N VAL A 4 -0.03 11.39 21.94
CA VAL A 4 -1.10 12.33 21.63
C VAL A 4 -1.14 12.47 20.11
N TYR A 5 -2.14 11.88 19.47
CA TYR A 5 -2.39 12.12 18.05
C TYR A 5 -3.23 13.40 17.90
N ASP A 6 -2.88 14.24 16.93
CA ASP A 6 -3.66 15.42 16.57
C ASP A 6 -5.09 14.99 16.17
N ALA A 7 -6.09 15.66 16.68
CA ALA A 7 -7.50 15.39 16.39
C ALA A 7 -7.80 15.48 14.86
N ASN A 8 -7.06 16.29 14.12
CA ASN A 8 -7.18 16.40 12.67
C ASN A 8 -6.63 15.17 11.93
N VAL A 9 -5.58 14.52 12.46
CA VAL A 9 -5.05 13.27 11.91
C VAL A 9 -6.02 12.13 12.19
N LEU A 10 -6.55 12.06 13.42
CA LEU A 10 -7.59 11.08 13.80
C LEU A 10 -8.87 11.28 12.97
N SER A 11 -9.31 12.50 12.72
CA SER A 11 -10.50 12.76 11.89
C SER A 11 -10.30 12.34 10.42
N LYS A 12 -9.14 12.58 9.84
CA LYS A 12 -8.82 12.10 8.48
C LYS A 12 -8.79 10.57 8.40
N TRP A 13 -8.30 9.89 9.42
CA TRP A 13 -8.27 8.43 9.49
C TRP A 13 -9.66 7.82 9.70
N VAL A 14 -10.48 8.44 10.52
CA VAL A 14 -11.87 8.00 10.81
C VAL A 14 -12.78 8.14 9.59
N PHE A 15 -12.51 9.09 8.69
CA PHE A 15 -13.34 9.35 7.51
C PHE A 15 -12.84 8.66 6.22
N GLN A 16 -11.65 8.07 6.24
CA GLN A 16 -11.18 7.20 5.16
C GLN A 16 -11.42 5.74 5.53
N ASP A 17 -12.05 4.99 4.65
CA ASP A 17 -12.44 3.58 4.71
C ASP A 17 -11.79 2.72 5.83
N GLY A 18 -12.58 2.32 6.82
CA GLY A 18 -12.15 1.43 7.90
C GLY A 18 -11.40 2.10 9.07
N GLY A 19 -11.11 3.39 9.01
CA GLY A 19 -10.30 4.10 10.02
C GLY A 19 -10.86 4.11 11.46
N ILE A 20 -12.16 3.81 11.65
CA ILE A 20 -12.76 3.75 12.98
C ILE A 20 -12.23 2.55 13.77
N GLU A 21 -12.07 1.38 13.13
CA GLU A 21 -11.54 0.18 13.82
C GLU A 21 -10.08 0.35 14.18
N ILE A 22 -9.27 0.93 13.29
CA ILE A 22 -7.87 1.24 13.54
C ILE A 22 -7.76 2.28 14.67
N ALA A 23 -8.61 3.32 14.67
CA ALA A 23 -8.63 4.31 15.73
C ALA A 23 -9.04 3.70 17.09
N LEU A 24 -10.03 2.81 17.11
CA LEU A 24 -10.48 2.14 18.33
C LEU A 24 -9.44 1.15 18.87
N SER A 25 -8.78 0.37 18.00
CA SER A 25 -7.69 -0.53 18.41
C SER A 25 -6.47 0.24 18.94
N THR A 26 -6.12 1.35 18.28
CA THR A 26 -5.02 2.24 18.71
C THR A 26 -5.31 2.93 20.05
N LEU A 27 -6.58 3.18 20.36
CA LEU A 27 -7.03 3.74 21.64
C LEU A 27 -7.18 2.67 22.74
N GLY A 28 -6.92 1.38 22.45
CA GLY A 28 -6.94 0.29 23.43
C GLY A 28 -8.35 -0.15 23.84
N PHE A 29 -9.36 0.13 23.04
CA PHE A 29 -10.70 -0.43 23.25
C PHE A 29 -10.70 -1.93 22.95
N SER A 30 -11.18 -2.73 23.92
CA SER A 30 -11.22 -4.19 23.82
C SER A 30 -12.17 -4.69 22.72
N ASP A 31 -11.93 -5.91 22.24
CA ASP A 31 -12.77 -6.57 21.24
C ASP A 31 -14.25 -6.67 21.60
N GLU A 32 -14.60 -6.60 22.90
CA GLU A 32 -15.98 -6.54 23.37
C GLU A 32 -16.72 -5.25 22.93
N TYR A 33 -16.00 -4.14 22.73
CA TYR A 33 -16.59 -2.90 22.23
C TYR A 33 -16.88 -2.96 20.74
N LYS A 34 -16.07 -3.70 19.96
CA LYS A 34 -16.26 -3.92 18.52
C LYS A 34 -17.56 -4.68 18.21
N GLN A 35 -18.05 -5.52 19.13
CA GLN A 35 -19.27 -6.31 18.92
C GLN A 35 -20.58 -5.58 19.26
N LYS A 36 -20.55 -4.43 19.93
CA LYS A 36 -21.76 -3.78 20.49
C LYS A 36 -22.25 -2.53 19.76
N THR A 37 -21.50 -1.97 18.85
CA THR A 37 -21.92 -0.78 18.10
C THR A 37 -21.81 -1.08 16.59
N GLU A 38 -22.95 -1.32 15.94
CA GLU A 38 -23.04 -1.10 14.50
C GLU A 38 -22.82 0.40 14.25
N ILE A 39 -21.57 0.79 14.08
CA ILE A 39 -21.25 2.15 13.64
C ILE A 39 -21.57 2.17 12.15
N VAL A 40 -22.77 2.64 11.80
CA VAL A 40 -23.19 2.81 10.41
C VAL A 40 -22.47 4.05 9.88
N GLY A 41 -21.50 3.85 9.01
CA GLY A 41 -20.80 4.93 8.31
C GLY A 41 -21.75 5.70 7.38
N PRO A 42 -21.49 6.95 7.06
CA PRO A 42 -22.37 7.78 6.21
C PRO A 42 -22.61 7.18 4.83
N ASN A 43 -21.73 6.33 4.35
CA ASN A 43 -21.80 5.69 3.03
C ASN A 43 -22.22 4.21 3.07
N ASP A 44 -22.43 3.61 4.24
CA ASP A 44 -22.66 2.16 4.37
C ASP A 44 -23.94 1.71 3.67
N LYS A 45 -24.98 2.54 3.70
CA LYS A 45 -26.21 2.24 2.95
C LYS A 45 -25.92 2.10 1.44
N VAL A 46 -25.17 3.04 0.89
CA VAL A 46 -24.79 3.04 -0.54
C VAL A 46 -23.90 1.84 -0.86
N ARG A 47 -22.95 1.52 0.03
CA ARG A 47 -22.07 0.36 -0.11
C ARG A 47 -22.85 -0.95 -0.07
N ARG A 48 -23.80 -1.11 0.86
CA ARG A 48 -24.66 -2.31 0.95
C ARG A 48 -25.54 -2.48 -0.29
N GLU A 49 -26.18 -1.41 -0.76
CA GLU A 49 -26.96 -1.45 -1.98
C GLU A 49 -26.10 -1.83 -3.20
N LYS A 50 -24.90 -1.30 -3.28
CA LYS A 50 -23.96 -1.64 -4.36
C LYS A 50 -23.49 -3.09 -4.26
N LEU A 51 -23.10 -3.55 -3.06
CA LEU A 51 -22.70 -4.94 -2.83
C LEU A 51 -23.82 -5.91 -3.21
N THR A 52 -25.06 -5.65 -2.79
CA THR A 52 -26.22 -6.50 -3.16
C THR A 52 -26.41 -6.58 -4.68
N ARG A 53 -26.22 -5.48 -5.42
CA ARG A 53 -26.31 -5.49 -6.90
C ARG A 53 -25.19 -6.33 -7.52
N ILE A 54 -23.98 -6.20 -7.00
CA ILE A 54 -22.82 -6.96 -7.47
C ILE A 54 -23.02 -8.46 -7.19
N GLU A 55 -23.46 -8.84 -6.00
CA GLU A 55 -23.78 -10.23 -5.65
C GLU A 55 -24.83 -10.82 -6.58
N GLN A 56 -25.89 -10.05 -6.91
CA GLN A 56 -26.90 -10.46 -7.88
C GLN A 56 -26.32 -10.60 -9.28
N SER A 57 -25.39 -9.73 -9.67
CA SER A 57 -24.65 -9.84 -10.93
C SER A 57 -23.82 -11.12 -10.95
N ILE A 58 -23.02 -11.35 -9.92
CA ILE A 58 -22.18 -12.55 -9.76
C ILE A 58 -23.01 -13.85 -9.86
N LEU A 59 -24.22 -13.89 -9.29
CA LEU A 59 -25.10 -15.06 -9.37
C LEU A 59 -25.68 -15.32 -10.78
N ARG A 60 -25.72 -14.30 -11.64
CA ARG A 60 -26.20 -14.43 -13.03
C ARG A 60 -25.13 -14.87 -14.02
N TYR A 61 -23.86 -14.75 -13.63
CA TYR A 61 -22.75 -15.24 -14.46
C TYR A 61 -22.67 -16.78 -14.41
N VAL A 62 -23.58 -17.46 -15.10
CA VAL A 62 -23.63 -18.92 -15.14
C VAL A 62 -22.85 -19.50 -16.32
N GLU A 63 -22.74 -18.73 -17.43
CA GLU A 63 -21.99 -19.12 -18.63
C GLU A 63 -21.30 -17.88 -19.24
N GLY A 64 -19.98 -17.98 -19.48
CA GLY A 64 -19.21 -16.91 -20.12
C GLY A 64 -18.61 -15.94 -19.08
N LEU A 65 -17.79 -16.48 -18.19
CA LEU A 65 -16.99 -15.69 -17.24
C LEU A 65 -16.03 -14.81 -18.03
N ASP A 66 -16.27 -13.52 -18.00
CA ASP A 66 -15.43 -12.50 -18.61
C ASP A 66 -14.66 -11.69 -17.55
N THR A 67 -13.90 -10.73 -18.02
CA THR A 67 -13.13 -9.84 -17.16
C THR A 67 -14.03 -9.05 -16.20
N GLN A 68 -15.26 -8.74 -16.57
CA GLN A 68 -16.23 -8.02 -15.72
C GLN A 68 -16.62 -8.83 -14.48
N TYR A 69 -16.74 -10.16 -14.60
CA TYR A 69 -17.01 -11.02 -13.45
C TYR A 69 -15.90 -10.95 -12.40
N VAL A 70 -14.64 -10.89 -12.86
CA VAL A 70 -13.47 -10.75 -11.98
C VAL A 70 -13.46 -9.38 -11.30
N ASP A 71 -13.79 -8.32 -12.03
CA ASP A 71 -13.92 -6.97 -11.48
C ASP A 71 -15.05 -6.89 -10.45
N ASP A 72 -16.19 -7.50 -10.71
CA ASP A 72 -17.32 -7.58 -9.77
C ASP A 72 -16.93 -8.33 -8.48
N LEU A 73 -16.18 -9.44 -8.58
CA LEU A 73 -15.65 -10.15 -7.41
C LEU A 73 -14.66 -9.29 -6.62
N HIS A 74 -13.77 -8.60 -7.30
CA HIS A 74 -12.80 -7.71 -6.66
C HIS A 74 -13.50 -6.55 -5.94
N GLU A 75 -14.48 -5.92 -6.60
CA GLU A 75 -15.26 -4.85 -5.99
C GLU A 75 -16.05 -5.33 -4.77
N ALA A 76 -16.60 -6.56 -4.82
CA ALA A 76 -17.27 -7.16 -3.67
C ALA A 76 -16.31 -7.29 -2.46
N CYS A 77 -15.04 -7.67 -2.67
CA CYS A 77 -14.03 -7.71 -1.60
C CYS A 77 -13.86 -6.35 -0.93
N ILE A 78 -13.69 -5.29 -1.74
CA ILE A 78 -13.46 -3.93 -1.25
C ILE A 78 -14.69 -3.39 -0.49
N LEU A 79 -15.90 -3.64 -1.01
CA LEU A 79 -17.14 -3.22 -0.37
C LEU A 79 -17.37 -3.95 0.96
N SER A 80 -17.15 -5.28 1.00
CA SER A 80 -17.29 -6.09 2.22
C SER A 80 -16.30 -5.64 3.30
N ARG A 81 -15.05 -5.35 2.92
CA ARG A 81 -14.06 -4.74 3.80
C ARG A 81 -14.54 -3.40 4.35
N GLY A 82 -15.00 -2.50 3.48
CA GLY A 82 -15.50 -1.17 3.87
C GLY A 82 -16.78 -1.21 4.70
N LEU A 83 -17.52 -2.32 4.71
CA LEU A 83 -18.69 -2.57 5.54
C LEU A 83 -18.38 -3.26 6.88
N GLY A 84 -17.10 -3.60 7.12
CA GLY A 84 -16.69 -4.29 8.35
C GLY A 84 -17.21 -5.73 8.45
N GLU A 85 -17.39 -6.41 7.31
CA GLU A 85 -17.77 -7.83 7.30
C GLU A 85 -16.70 -8.67 8.04
N SER A 86 -17.05 -9.90 8.43
CA SER A 86 -16.12 -10.75 9.16
C SER A 86 -14.85 -11.05 8.33
N ARG A 87 -13.70 -11.21 9.00
CA ARG A 87 -12.45 -11.63 8.36
C ARG A 87 -12.67 -12.86 7.45
N THR A 88 -13.38 -13.86 7.93
CA THR A 88 -13.64 -15.09 7.17
C THR A 88 -14.41 -14.80 5.87
N THR A 89 -15.38 -13.88 5.89
CA THR A 89 -16.14 -13.46 4.71
C THR A 89 -15.23 -12.77 3.71
N ILE A 90 -14.46 -11.79 4.15
CA ILE A 90 -13.58 -10.98 3.31
C ILE A 90 -12.47 -11.85 2.68
N GLU A 91 -11.80 -12.67 3.49
CA GLU A 91 -10.78 -13.63 3.02
C GLU A 91 -11.35 -14.61 1.98
N GLY A 92 -12.54 -15.16 2.25
CA GLY A 92 -13.22 -16.06 1.31
C GLY A 92 -13.52 -15.40 -0.03
N LEU A 93 -13.91 -14.12 -0.04
CA LEU A 93 -14.13 -13.33 -1.25
C LEU A 93 -12.82 -13.09 -2.02
N PHE A 94 -11.74 -12.67 -1.36
CA PHE A 94 -10.43 -12.48 -2.00
C PHE A 94 -9.90 -13.79 -2.59
N GLN A 95 -9.95 -14.89 -1.86
CA GLN A 95 -9.53 -16.19 -2.38
C GLN A 95 -10.34 -16.63 -3.59
N ARG A 96 -11.66 -16.34 -3.60
CA ARG A 96 -12.51 -16.58 -4.76
C ARG A 96 -12.10 -15.69 -5.93
N ALA A 97 -11.91 -14.39 -5.70
CA ALA A 97 -11.51 -13.43 -6.73
C ALA A 97 -10.16 -13.82 -7.37
N ILE A 98 -9.15 -14.17 -6.57
CA ILE A 98 -7.84 -14.63 -7.05
C ILE A 98 -8.00 -15.91 -7.88
N ARG A 99 -8.75 -16.92 -7.38
CA ARG A 99 -8.96 -18.18 -8.09
C ARG A 99 -9.66 -17.99 -9.44
N GLU A 100 -10.70 -17.16 -9.49
CA GLU A 100 -11.42 -16.92 -10.74
C GLU A 100 -10.62 -16.00 -11.68
N CYS A 101 -9.86 -15.05 -11.14
CA CYS A 101 -8.94 -14.24 -11.93
C CYS A 101 -7.85 -15.07 -12.63
N ASN A 102 -7.29 -16.07 -11.94
CA ASN A 102 -6.31 -16.98 -12.55
C ASN A 102 -6.87 -17.82 -13.72
N LYS A 103 -8.19 -17.98 -13.81
CA LYS A 103 -8.84 -18.71 -14.90
C LYS A 103 -9.31 -17.80 -16.05
N HIS A 104 -9.80 -16.62 -15.70
CA HIS A 104 -10.62 -15.80 -16.62
C HIS A 104 -10.15 -14.34 -16.67
N GLY A 105 -9.32 -13.90 -15.71
CA GLY A 105 -8.86 -12.52 -15.59
C GLY A 105 -7.58 -12.22 -16.34
N SER A 106 -7.22 -10.96 -16.31
CA SER A 106 -5.93 -10.46 -16.78
C SER A 106 -4.91 -10.41 -15.65
N GLN A 107 -3.63 -10.39 -15.99
CA GLN A 107 -2.56 -10.18 -15.02
C GLN A 107 -2.67 -8.82 -14.28
N GLN A 108 -3.26 -7.81 -14.91
CA GLN A 108 -3.48 -6.53 -14.25
C GLN A 108 -4.56 -6.63 -13.17
N GLN A 109 -5.65 -7.38 -13.43
CA GLN A 109 -6.67 -7.66 -12.43
C GLN A 109 -6.10 -8.49 -11.28
N LEU A 110 -5.33 -9.54 -11.58
CA LEU A 110 -4.67 -10.34 -10.55
C LEU A 110 -3.77 -9.48 -9.67
N TYR A 111 -2.96 -8.61 -10.28
CA TYR A 111 -2.09 -7.70 -9.57
C TYR A 111 -2.87 -6.80 -8.60
N ASN A 112 -3.97 -6.20 -9.07
CA ASN A 112 -4.80 -5.34 -8.25
C ASN A 112 -5.47 -6.10 -7.09
N ILE A 113 -6.02 -7.29 -7.36
CA ILE A 113 -6.68 -8.10 -6.33
C ILE A 113 -5.67 -8.51 -5.24
N VAL A 114 -4.49 -8.98 -5.61
CA VAL A 114 -3.45 -9.39 -4.66
C VAL A 114 -2.94 -8.19 -3.85
N TYR A 115 -2.76 -7.03 -4.50
CA TYR A 115 -2.40 -5.80 -3.79
C TYR A 115 -3.44 -5.39 -2.74
N ASP A 116 -4.72 -5.39 -3.11
CA ASP A 116 -5.79 -5.01 -2.19
C ASP A 116 -5.99 -6.06 -1.08
N HIS A 117 -5.70 -7.34 -1.35
CA HIS A 117 -5.66 -8.39 -0.32
C HIS A 117 -4.52 -8.15 0.67
N ALA A 118 -3.30 -7.88 0.18
CA ALA A 118 -2.15 -7.53 1.02
C ALA A 118 -2.43 -6.30 1.90
N TRP A 119 -2.99 -5.25 1.28
CA TRP A 119 -3.40 -4.03 1.98
C TRP A 119 -4.44 -4.31 3.07
N THR A 120 -5.42 -5.18 2.77
CA THR A 120 -6.45 -5.61 3.72
C THR A 120 -5.84 -6.42 4.86
N SER A 121 -4.95 -7.35 4.56
CA SER A 121 -4.24 -8.17 5.56
C SER A 121 -3.46 -7.29 6.52
N PHE A 122 -2.76 -6.28 6.03
CA PHE A 122 -1.96 -5.37 6.85
C PHE A 122 -2.83 -4.46 7.73
N PHE A 123 -3.77 -3.72 7.12
CA PHE A 123 -4.47 -2.63 7.82
C PHE A 123 -5.76 -3.04 8.52
N TRP A 124 -6.39 -4.16 8.13
CA TRP A 124 -7.65 -4.63 8.73
C TRP A 124 -7.47 -5.84 9.63
N PHE A 125 -6.46 -6.66 9.34
CA PHE A 125 -6.30 -7.93 10.06
C PHE A 125 -5.01 -7.99 10.87
N ASP A 126 -4.15 -6.99 10.81
CA ASP A 126 -2.81 -6.96 11.42
C ASP A 126 -1.97 -8.22 11.06
N ASP A 127 -2.22 -8.77 9.85
CA ASP A 127 -1.60 -10.00 9.39
C ASP A 127 -0.41 -9.68 8.47
N VAL A 128 0.73 -9.44 9.11
CA VAL A 128 1.97 -9.07 8.41
C VAL A 128 2.52 -10.23 7.59
N ASP A 129 2.36 -11.47 8.04
CA ASP A 129 2.83 -12.65 7.32
C ASP A 129 2.03 -12.87 6.02
N ALA A 130 0.71 -12.71 6.06
CA ALA A 130 -0.13 -12.74 4.85
C ALA A 130 0.27 -11.62 3.89
N THR A 131 0.51 -10.41 4.40
CA THR A 131 0.99 -9.26 3.60
C THR A 131 2.31 -9.56 2.90
N TYR A 132 3.26 -10.19 3.59
CA TYR A 132 4.54 -10.57 3.00
C TYR A 132 4.38 -11.64 1.90
N ASN A 133 3.53 -12.63 2.13
CA ASN A 133 3.25 -13.65 1.12
C ASN A 133 2.65 -13.03 -0.16
N ASP A 134 1.70 -12.11 -0.02
CA ASP A 134 1.13 -11.38 -1.15
C ASP A 134 2.16 -10.50 -1.86
N TYR A 135 3.03 -9.82 -1.09
CA TYR A 135 4.15 -9.06 -1.66
C TYR A 135 5.04 -9.94 -2.56
N LEU A 136 5.35 -11.17 -2.13
CA LEU A 136 6.13 -12.10 -2.96
C LEU A 136 5.42 -12.48 -4.27
N VAL A 137 4.09 -12.63 -4.23
CA VAL A 137 3.30 -12.84 -5.46
C VAL A 137 3.37 -11.61 -6.36
N LEU A 138 3.18 -10.40 -5.82
CA LEU A 138 3.28 -9.15 -6.59
C LEU A 138 4.67 -8.96 -7.21
N LYS A 139 5.73 -9.29 -6.47
CA LYS A 139 7.11 -9.28 -6.96
C LYS A 139 7.27 -10.14 -8.22
N SER A 140 6.72 -11.36 -8.22
CA SER A 140 6.77 -12.24 -9.40
C SER A 140 6.03 -11.65 -10.60
N LEU A 141 4.88 -11.01 -10.38
CA LEU A 141 4.09 -10.36 -11.43
C LEU A 141 4.76 -9.10 -12.01
N ILE A 142 5.62 -8.41 -11.22
CA ILE A 142 6.44 -7.29 -11.71
C ILE A 142 7.51 -7.80 -12.67
N GLU A 143 8.12 -8.93 -12.39
CA GLU A 143 9.14 -9.52 -13.28
C GLU A 143 8.60 -9.79 -14.68
N GLU A 144 7.34 -10.18 -14.81
CA GLU A 144 6.67 -10.41 -16.09
C GLU A 144 6.28 -9.11 -16.80
N HIS A 145 5.74 -8.14 -16.06
CA HIS A 145 5.23 -6.88 -16.60
C HIS A 145 5.56 -5.69 -15.71
N CYS A 146 6.78 -5.18 -15.85
CA CYS A 146 7.28 -4.06 -15.07
C CYS A 146 6.76 -2.71 -15.60
N ASN A 147 6.14 -1.91 -14.71
CA ASN A 147 5.81 -0.50 -14.91
C ASN A 147 5.81 0.25 -13.57
N VAL A 148 5.83 1.59 -13.61
CA VAL A 148 5.90 2.46 -12.43
C VAL A 148 4.80 2.13 -11.42
N THR A 149 3.54 2.04 -11.86
CA THR A 149 2.39 1.80 -10.96
C THR A 149 2.50 0.48 -10.19
N ARG A 150 2.97 -0.59 -10.84
CA ARG A 150 3.19 -1.88 -10.16
C ARG A 150 4.33 -1.80 -9.17
N ILE A 151 5.43 -1.15 -9.56
CA ILE A 151 6.57 -0.94 -8.66
C ILE A 151 6.13 -0.12 -7.45
N GLU A 152 5.43 0.99 -7.65
CA GLU A 152 4.92 1.85 -6.57
C GLU A 152 4.07 1.07 -5.57
N LYS A 153 3.11 0.29 -6.04
CA LYS A 153 2.27 -0.54 -5.17
C LYS A 153 3.09 -1.56 -4.36
N ALA A 154 4.06 -2.23 -5.00
CA ALA A 154 4.90 -3.19 -4.30
C ALA A 154 5.84 -2.53 -3.29
N THR A 155 6.44 -1.39 -3.62
CA THR A 155 7.30 -0.63 -2.70
C THR A 155 6.51 -0.03 -1.54
N ASN A 156 5.24 0.34 -1.73
CA ASN A 156 4.36 0.75 -0.64
C ASN A 156 4.14 -0.39 0.37
N LEU A 157 3.90 -1.62 -0.09
CA LEU A 157 3.81 -2.78 0.80
C LEU A 157 5.15 -3.09 1.48
N LEU A 158 6.25 -3.02 0.74
CA LEU A 158 7.58 -3.22 1.30
C LEU A 158 7.88 -2.20 2.41
N THR A 159 7.49 -0.92 2.22
CA THR A 159 7.60 0.11 3.25
C THR A 159 6.80 -0.24 4.50
N ASN A 160 5.58 -0.77 4.34
CA ASN A 160 4.76 -1.22 5.48
C ASN A 160 5.43 -2.38 6.22
N LEU A 161 5.99 -3.36 5.49
CA LEU A 161 6.75 -4.48 6.07
C LEU A 161 8.02 -4.01 6.80
N ILE A 162 8.73 -3.02 6.26
CA ILE A 162 9.88 -2.39 6.93
C ILE A 162 9.45 -1.74 8.24
N ASN A 163 8.33 -1.02 8.23
CA ASN A 163 7.81 -0.37 9.43
C ASN A 163 7.34 -1.40 10.47
N ALA A 164 6.73 -2.51 10.04
CA ALA A 164 6.40 -3.63 10.92
C ALA A 164 7.66 -4.27 11.55
N ALA A 165 8.73 -4.44 10.75
CA ALA A 165 10.00 -4.98 11.24
C ALA A 165 10.68 -4.03 12.24
N ARG A 166 10.60 -2.70 12.02
CA ARG A 166 11.08 -1.69 12.98
C ARG A 166 10.30 -1.71 14.29
N GLY A 167 9.01 -2.04 14.23
CA GLY A 167 8.15 -2.25 15.40
C GLY A 167 8.28 -3.62 16.05
N GLU A 168 9.22 -4.48 15.59
CA GLU A 168 9.42 -5.86 16.05
C GLU A 168 8.22 -6.81 15.80
N PHE A 169 7.30 -6.44 14.90
CA PHE A 169 6.16 -7.26 14.49
C PHE A 169 6.47 -8.18 13.30
N PHE A 170 7.67 -8.07 12.72
CA PHE A 170 8.10 -8.85 11.56
C PHE A 170 9.61 -9.10 11.58
N ASP A 171 10.06 -10.26 11.06
CA ASP A 171 11.48 -10.60 11.02
C ASP A 171 12.22 -9.78 9.93
N SER A 172 13.02 -8.81 10.34
CA SER A 172 13.80 -7.95 9.46
C SER A 172 14.75 -8.71 8.51
N LYS A 173 15.16 -9.93 8.86
CA LYS A 173 16.03 -10.75 8.00
C LYS A 173 15.35 -11.16 6.70
N LEU A 174 14.02 -11.28 6.70
CA LEU A 174 13.25 -11.59 5.50
C LEU A 174 13.24 -10.44 4.49
N LEU A 175 13.56 -9.20 4.94
CA LEU A 175 13.60 -8.03 4.08
C LEU A 175 14.95 -7.82 3.38
N ILE A 176 16.02 -8.44 3.86
CA ILE A 176 17.36 -8.29 3.27
C ILE A 176 17.37 -8.69 1.77
N PRO A 177 16.86 -9.87 1.37
CA PRO A 177 16.79 -10.25 -0.04
C PRO A 177 15.88 -9.33 -0.85
N GLU A 178 14.85 -8.75 -0.24
CA GLU A 178 13.91 -7.87 -0.93
C GLU A 178 14.57 -6.51 -1.27
N PHE A 179 15.37 -5.96 -0.37
CA PHE A 179 16.18 -4.78 -0.68
C PHE A 179 17.21 -5.04 -1.78
N GLN A 180 17.83 -6.20 -1.79
CA GLN A 180 18.76 -6.56 -2.84
C GLN A 180 18.03 -6.68 -4.18
N TYR A 181 16.86 -7.30 -4.18
CA TYR A 181 16.01 -7.42 -5.38
C TYR A 181 15.64 -6.03 -5.96
N ILE A 182 15.25 -5.06 -5.12
CA ILE A 182 14.91 -3.70 -5.56
C ILE A 182 16.11 -3.03 -6.23
N LYS A 183 17.32 -3.16 -5.65
CA LYS A 183 18.55 -2.61 -6.23
C LYS A 183 18.91 -3.27 -7.57
N ASP A 184 18.78 -4.59 -7.66
CA ASP A 184 19.08 -5.34 -8.87
C ASP A 184 18.07 -5.03 -9.98
N LEU A 185 16.79 -4.86 -9.61
CA LEU A 185 15.72 -4.45 -10.52
C LEU A 185 15.97 -3.04 -11.06
N GLN A 186 16.29 -2.07 -10.19
CA GLN A 186 16.62 -0.70 -10.58
C GLN A 186 17.76 -0.69 -11.61
N LYS A 187 18.86 -1.37 -11.31
CA LYS A 187 20.01 -1.47 -12.20
C LYS A 187 19.66 -2.09 -13.56
N LYS A 188 18.86 -3.16 -13.56
CA LYS A 188 18.38 -3.82 -14.79
C LYS A 188 17.52 -2.91 -15.64
N LEU A 189 16.69 -2.07 -15.01
CA LEU A 189 15.79 -1.14 -15.71
C LEU A 189 16.52 0.10 -16.23
N ASP A 190 17.58 0.54 -15.54
CA ASP A 190 18.39 1.69 -15.93
C ASP A 190 19.06 1.49 -17.31
N ASP A 191 19.40 0.24 -17.65
CA ASP A 191 19.96 -0.14 -18.95
C ASP A 191 18.89 -0.11 -20.08
N ASN A 192 17.61 0.08 -19.77
CA ASN A 192 16.50 0.05 -20.74
C ASN A 192 15.82 1.41 -20.90
N PRO A 193 16.01 2.13 -22.02
CA PRO A 193 15.43 3.45 -22.23
C PRO A 193 13.89 3.50 -22.11
N ASP A 194 13.19 2.40 -22.48
CA ASP A 194 11.74 2.31 -22.40
C ASP A 194 11.23 2.15 -20.97
N LYS A 195 12.13 1.92 -20.00
CA LYS A 195 11.83 1.73 -18.58
C LYS A 195 12.43 2.81 -17.69
N ARG A 196 12.83 3.95 -18.28
CA ARG A 196 13.50 5.03 -17.56
C ARG A 196 12.68 5.55 -16.38
N SER A 197 11.38 5.77 -16.52
CA SER A 197 10.51 6.20 -15.42
C SER A 197 10.49 5.17 -14.28
N SER A 198 10.46 3.88 -14.61
CA SER A 198 10.49 2.81 -13.61
C SER A 198 11.85 2.72 -12.88
N ALA A 199 12.96 2.88 -13.60
CA ALA A 199 14.30 2.93 -13.03
C ALA A 199 14.48 4.14 -12.10
N LEU A 200 14.03 5.31 -12.55
CA LEU A 200 14.08 6.56 -11.78
C LEU A 200 13.23 6.46 -10.50
N TYR A 201 12.02 5.92 -10.59
CA TYR A 201 11.18 5.69 -9.41
C TYR A 201 11.89 4.81 -8.36
N LEU A 202 12.52 3.71 -8.78
CA LEU A 202 13.27 2.85 -7.87
C LEU A 202 14.52 3.53 -7.30
N ALA A 203 15.21 4.35 -8.09
CA ALA A 203 16.36 5.12 -7.60
C ALA A 203 15.94 6.09 -6.49
N ILE A 204 14.81 6.80 -6.68
CA ILE A 204 14.23 7.67 -5.66
C ILE A 204 13.86 6.84 -4.41
N TYR A 205 13.13 5.75 -4.57
CA TYR A 205 12.72 4.90 -3.45
C TYR A 205 13.92 4.38 -2.64
N ILE A 206 14.98 3.92 -3.31
CA ILE A 206 16.21 3.46 -2.64
C ILE A 206 16.84 4.59 -1.83
N GLN A 207 16.89 5.80 -2.39
CA GLN A 207 17.47 6.96 -1.72
C GLN A 207 16.61 7.43 -0.53
N GLU A 208 15.29 7.41 -0.68
CA GLU A 208 14.33 7.67 0.41
C GLU A 208 14.55 6.71 1.59
N GLN A 209 14.70 5.40 1.32
CA GLN A 209 14.93 4.43 2.39
C GLN A 209 16.26 4.65 3.12
N LYS A 210 17.31 5.07 2.43
CA LYS A 210 18.60 5.44 3.07
C LYS A 210 18.44 6.68 3.95
N LEU A 211 17.75 7.69 3.46
CA LEU A 211 17.49 8.93 4.17
C LEU A 211 16.70 8.66 5.47
N ILE A 212 15.62 7.86 5.36
CA ILE A 212 14.84 7.42 6.52
C ILE A 212 15.70 6.64 7.53
N ASP A 213 16.61 5.77 7.05
CA ASP A 213 17.52 5.03 7.92
C ASP A 213 18.48 5.96 8.68
N CYS A 214 19.01 6.98 7.99
CA CYS A 214 19.85 7.99 8.64
C CYS A 214 19.10 8.74 9.74
N LEU A 215 17.85 9.19 9.45
CA LEU A 215 17.03 9.92 10.41
C LEU A 215 16.68 9.09 11.64
N ILE A 216 16.28 7.83 11.46
CA ILE A 216 15.89 6.94 12.57
C ILE A 216 17.09 6.64 13.47
N HIS A 217 18.29 6.52 12.91
CA HIS A 217 19.50 6.19 13.66
C HIS A 217 20.34 7.42 14.05
N ASN A 218 19.81 8.63 13.90
CA ASN A 218 20.51 9.89 14.15
C ASN A 218 21.89 9.95 13.46
N LYS A 219 21.96 9.47 12.23
CA LYS A 219 23.17 9.58 11.37
C LYS A 219 23.11 10.87 10.56
N PRO A 220 24.27 11.42 10.13
CA PRO A 220 24.30 12.49 9.15
C PRO A 220 23.52 12.09 7.89
N PHE A 221 22.72 12.97 7.33
CA PHE A 221 21.83 12.68 6.20
C PHE A 221 21.98 13.68 5.03
N GLU A 222 22.87 14.65 5.15
CA GLU A 222 23.09 15.70 4.16
C GLU A 222 23.51 15.13 2.79
N GLU A 223 24.31 14.06 2.78
CA GLU A 223 24.75 13.41 1.53
C GLU A 223 23.57 12.74 0.82
N GLU A 224 22.69 12.06 1.55
CA GLU A 224 21.49 11.43 1.04
C GLU A 224 20.48 12.46 0.53
N LEU A 225 20.40 13.60 1.21
CA LEU A 225 19.56 14.71 0.83
C LEU A 225 20.03 15.34 -0.50
N LEU A 226 21.31 15.58 -0.64
CA LEU A 226 21.92 16.06 -1.86
C LEU A 226 21.78 15.06 -3.02
N ALA A 227 21.79 13.75 -2.72
CA ALA A 227 21.66 12.71 -3.73
C ALA A 227 20.21 12.56 -4.24
N ILE A 228 19.18 12.78 -3.40
CA ILE A 228 17.78 12.63 -3.81
C ILE A 228 17.29 13.82 -4.65
N LYS A 229 17.77 15.02 -4.39
CA LYS A 229 17.32 16.26 -5.06
C LYS A 229 17.33 16.17 -6.60
N PRO A 230 18.42 15.78 -7.28
CA PRO A 230 18.44 15.68 -8.74
C PRO A 230 17.45 14.63 -9.26
N LEU A 231 17.23 13.52 -8.52
CA LEU A 231 16.26 12.49 -8.89
C LEU A 231 14.82 13.01 -8.84
N LEU A 232 14.48 13.78 -7.80
CA LEU A 232 13.15 14.41 -7.67
C LEU A 232 12.92 15.44 -8.77
N LEU A 233 13.92 16.25 -9.11
CA LEU A 233 13.82 17.22 -10.21
C LEU A 233 13.65 16.51 -11.56
N GLU A 234 14.34 15.41 -11.80
CA GLU A 234 14.16 14.60 -13.01
C GLU A 234 12.76 13.98 -13.05
N SER A 235 12.24 13.49 -11.92
CA SER A 235 10.92 12.85 -11.85
C SER A 235 9.78 13.79 -12.26
N ALA A 236 9.91 15.08 -12.05
CA ALA A 236 8.92 16.08 -12.46
C ALA A 236 8.68 16.12 -13.97
N ALA A 237 9.62 15.62 -14.78
CA ALA A 237 9.47 15.48 -16.23
C ALA A 237 8.74 14.18 -16.65
N HIS A 238 8.50 13.25 -15.72
CA HIS A 238 7.91 11.94 -15.97
C HIS A 238 6.48 11.85 -15.42
N LEU A 239 5.47 12.03 -16.27
CA LEU A 239 4.04 11.99 -15.89
C LEU A 239 3.57 10.68 -15.27
N GLU A 240 4.31 9.59 -15.44
CA GLU A 240 4.01 8.28 -14.87
C GLU A 240 4.38 8.16 -13.39
N ILE A 241 5.23 9.05 -12.89
CA ILE A 241 5.69 9.06 -11.50
C ILE A 241 4.77 9.97 -10.70
N SER A 242 4.13 9.43 -9.66
CA SER A 242 3.31 10.23 -8.75
C SER A 242 4.20 11.12 -7.89
N ILE A 243 4.06 12.43 -8.05
CA ILE A 243 4.76 13.41 -7.23
C ILE A 243 4.27 13.36 -5.77
N GLU A 244 3.02 12.96 -5.52
CA GLU A 244 2.45 12.90 -4.16
C GLU A 244 3.22 11.96 -3.22
N SER A 245 3.70 10.82 -3.73
CA SER A 245 4.48 9.89 -2.91
C SER A 245 5.81 10.49 -2.45
N HIS A 246 6.42 11.35 -3.28
CA HIS A 246 7.67 12.04 -2.95
C HIS A 246 7.45 13.22 -2.01
N PHE A 247 6.35 13.95 -2.16
CA PHE A 247 5.96 15.02 -1.21
C PHE A 247 5.80 14.53 0.22
N ARG A 248 5.30 13.30 0.43
CA ARG A 248 5.18 12.73 1.78
C ARG A 248 6.54 12.58 2.47
N VAL A 249 7.57 12.20 1.72
CA VAL A 249 8.94 12.10 2.27
C VAL A 249 9.49 13.48 2.58
N ILE A 250 9.29 14.46 1.70
CA ILE A 250 9.70 15.85 1.94
C ILE A 250 8.95 16.43 3.15
N GLU A 251 7.64 16.20 3.26
CA GLU A 251 6.83 16.63 4.41
C GLU A 251 7.29 15.96 5.72
N MET A 252 7.64 14.67 5.67
CA MET A 252 8.24 13.99 6.81
C MET A 252 9.59 14.59 7.20
N LEU A 253 10.44 14.89 6.21
CA LEU A 253 11.74 15.51 6.40
C LEU A 253 11.63 16.92 6.99
N SER A 254 10.62 17.69 6.62
CA SER A 254 10.41 19.06 7.15
C SER A 254 10.25 19.08 8.68
N GLY A 255 9.78 17.97 9.27
CA GLY A 255 9.68 17.83 10.72
C GLY A 255 11.02 17.55 11.44
N PHE A 256 12.06 17.22 10.69
CA PHE A 256 13.40 16.91 11.25
C PHE A 256 14.45 17.97 10.92
N ILE A 257 14.20 18.83 9.94
CA ILE A 257 15.10 19.91 9.53
C ILE A 257 14.69 21.17 10.31
N GLU A 258 15.46 21.50 11.33
CA GLU A 258 15.23 22.72 12.14
C GLU A 258 15.63 24.01 11.42
N ASP A 259 16.40 23.91 10.33
CA ASP A 259 16.90 25.05 9.55
C ASP A 259 16.08 25.24 8.28
N ASN A 260 15.28 26.32 8.26
CA ASN A 260 14.42 26.67 7.14
C ASN A 260 15.21 26.93 5.83
N GLU A 261 16.49 27.40 5.89
CA GLU A 261 17.28 27.65 4.69
C GLU A 261 17.62 26.33 3.97
N GLN A 262 17.96 25.26 4.69
CA GLN A 262 18.20 23.95 4.07
C GLN A 262 16.93 23.35 3.46
N PHE A 263 15.77 23.64 4.04
CA PHE A 263 14.49 23.17 3.51
C PHE A 263 14.06 23.94 2.27
N GLU A 264 14.25 25.28 2.24
CA GLU A 264 13.96 26.11 1.08
C GLU A 264 14.86 25.78 -0.13
N GLU A 265 16.08 25.30 0.08
CA GLU A 265 16.95 24.80 -1.00
C GLU A 265 16.51 23.46 -1.58
N LEU A 266 15.63 22.71 -0.89
CA LEU A 266 15.13 21.39 -1.30
C LEU A 266 13.88 21.48 -2.17
N ILE A 267 13.04 22.48 -1.98
CA ILE A 267 11.82 22.75 -2.71
C ILE A 267 12.15 23.60 -3.95
#